data_3e8e2a1cf877193562cc52e65cfa44db
#
_entry.id   3e8e2a1cf877193562cc52e65cfa44db
#
_cell.length_a   1.000
_cell.length_b   1.000
_cell.length_c   1.000
_cell.angle_alpha   90.00
_cell.angle_beta   90.00
_cell.angle_gamma   90.00
#
_symmetry.space_group_name_H-M   'P 1'
#
loop_
_entity.id
_entity.type
_entity.pdbx_description
1 polymer ?
#
loop_
_entity_poly.entity_id
_entity_poly.type
_entity_poly.pdbx_seq_one_letter_code
_entity_poly.pdbx_strand_id
1 'polypeptide(L)'
;MILTCAVVGLGRIGSSLEKDSLREKPCTHTGAILANPDCRLLAGADIDPEARRRYLEDWGERAGPEPLKVFTGADQLLAHVRPDILVASTPPENHLQIVSAAAEAGVPVVICEKPLAHSLADARRIARLHTNGRVKVLVNHERRYSADYRAVRELVDSGRYGRLISVNGTLYFGKSAAHRDVLLHDGTHLVDIINFLTRHTCRLRRGFGSMRAKTSSAYLFGTAGDIPVIIEVGAERDHLVFEVELSFEKGRVKVGNGVLRYEVSGESPYYENYRSLLPDEPPRIERTGYFSNMLEDAVRCVREPEYMPVSGAPDGLEVMKFIRSLRALF
;
A
#
# COMPACT_ATOMS: atom_id res chain seq x y z
N MET A 1 14.09 -22.28 8.43
CA MET A 1 12.78 -22.65 9.02
C MET A 1 11.71 -22.08 8.13
N ILE A 2 10.74 -22.88 7.67
CA ILE A 2 9.59 -22.44 6.90
C ILE A 2 8.61 -21.77 7.85
N LEU A 3 8.20 -20.54 7.54
CA LEU A 3 7.26 -19.77 8.35
C LEU A 3 5.81 -20.13 7.99
N THR A 4 4.98 -20.15 9.00
CA THR A 4 3.57 -20.50 8.88
C THR A 4 2.71 -19.26 8.72
N CYS A 5 1.78 -19.28 7.76
CA CYS A 5 0.93 -18.15 7.42
C CYS A 5 -0.56 -18.50 7.49
N ALA A 6 -1.38 -17.54 7.87
CA ALA A 6 -2.83 -17.68 7.82
C ALA A 6 -3.49 -16.38 7.30
N VAL A 7 -4.64 -16.49 6.65
CA VAL A 7 -5.35 -15.36 6.03
C VAL A 7 -6.75 -15.22 6.61
N VAL A 8 -7.07 -14.04 7.14
CA VAL A 8 -8.40 -13.66 7.62
C VAL A 8 -9.00 -12.65 6.65
N GLY A 9 -10.15 -13.01 6.05
CA GLY A 9 -10.73 -12.31 4.91
C GLY A 9 -10.31 -12.94 3.59
N LEU A 10 -11.14 -13.85 3.06
CA LEU A 10 -10.86 -14.65 1.85
C LEU A 10 -11.47 -14.02 0.58
N GLY A 11 -11.73 -12.71 0.65
CA GLY A 11 -12.27 -11.91 -0.44
C GLY A 11 -11.26 -11.66 -1.57
N ARG A 12 -11.48 -10.53 -2.26
CA ARG A 12 -10.70 -10.19 -3.48
C ARG A 12 -9.20 -10.17 -3.22
N ILE A 13 -8.73 -9.31 -2.32
CA ILE A 13 -7.30 -9.09 -2.08
C ILE A 13 -6.65 -10.24 -1.30
N GLY A 14 -7.43 -10.91 -0.44
CA GLY A 14 -6.98 -12.08 0.29
C GLY A 14 -6.73 -13.28 -0.64
N SER A 15 -7.55 -13.44 -1.70
CA SER A 15 -7.62 -14.66 -2.49
C SER A 15 -8.01 -14.47 -3.96
N SER A 16 -9.26 -14.09 -4.25
CA SER A 16 -9.86 -14.32 -5.56
C SER A 16 -9.34 -13.42 -6.69
N LEU A 17 -8.70 -12.28 -6.38
CA LEU A 17 -8.09 -11.41 -7.37
C LEU A 17 -6.91 -12.08 -8.09
N GLU A 18 -6.38 -13.20 -7.56
CA GLU A 18 -5.35 -14.00 -8.22
C GLU A 18 -5.81 -14.56 -9.58
N LYS A 19 -7.12 -14.64 -9.80
CA LYS A 19 -7.71 -15.10 -11.09
C LYS A 19 -7.72 -14.01 -12.18
N ASP A 20 -7.44 -12.76 -11.85
CA ASP A 20 -7.35 -11.66 -12.82
C ASP A 20 -6.08 -11.81 -13.66
N SER A 21 -6.23 -12.23 -14.94
CA SER A 21 -5.13 -12.53 -15.84
C SER A 21 -4.31 -11.31 -16.27
N LEU A 22 -4.85 -10.09 -16.10
CA LEU A 22 -4.16 -8.85 -16.48
C LEU A 22 -3.20 -8.33 -15.39
N ARG A 23 -3.27 -8.90 -14.19
CA ARG A 23 -2.41 -8.48 -13.07
C ARG A 23 -1.12 -9.27 -13.02
N GLU A 24 -0.02 -8.59 -12.70
CA GLU A 24 1.24 -9.25 -12.32
C GLU A 24 0.99 -10.18 -11.12
N LYS A 25 1.56 -11.39 -11.17
CA LYS A 25 1.40 -12.40 -10.12
C LYS A 25 2.67 -12.52 -9.25
N PRO A 26 2.50 -12.79 -7.95
CA PRO A 26 1.24 -12.86 -7.21
C PRO A 26 0.61 -11.47 -7.00
N CYS A 27 -0.73 -11.42 -6.96
CA CYS A 27 -1.47 -10.18 -6.72
C CYS A 27 -2.51 -10.30 -5.59
N THR A 28 -2.35 -11.31 -4.75
CA THR A 28 -3.12 -11.54 -3.53
C THR A 28 -2.20 -12.01 -2.41
N HIS A 29 -2.67 -11.89 -1.17
CA HIS A 29 -1.93 -12.40 -0.02
C HIS A 29 -1.72 -13.91 -0.09
N THR A 30 -2.76 -14.67 -0.44
CA THR A 30 -2.64 -16.13 -0.60
C THR A 30 -1.69 -16.51 -1.72
N GLY A 31 -1.79 -15.83 -2.88
CA GLY A 31 -0.87 -16.04 -3.99
C GLY A 31 0.59 -15.78 -3.61
N ALA A 32 0.85 -14.71 -2.86
CA ALA A 32 2.20 -14.39 -2.38
C ALA A 32 2.74 -15.46 -1.42
N ILE A 33 1.93 -15.90 -0.46
CA ILE A 33 2.31 -16.95 0.50
C ILE A 33 2.70 -18.24 -0.24
N LEU A 34 1.90 -18.66 -1.22
CA LEU A 34 2.15 -19.89 -1.97
C LEU A 34 3.32 -19.78 -2.95
N ALA A 35 3.65 -18.57 -3.40
CA ALA A 35 4.79 -18.33 -4.28
C ALA A 35 6.13 -18.22 -3.53
N ASN A 36 6.11 -18.04 -2.20
CA ASN A 36 7.31 -17.87 -1.40
C ASN A 36 7.75 -19.20 -0.77
N PRO A 37 8.95 -19.72 -1.10
CA PRO A 37 9.43 -21.00 -0.59
C PRO A 37 9.70 -21.01 0.92
N ASP A 38 9.83 -19.85 1.53
CA ASP A 38 10.04 -19.70 2.98
C ASP A 38 8.72 -19.68 3.77
N CYS A 39 7.57 -19.75 3.10
CA CYS A 39 6.25 -19.67 3.72
C CYS A 39 5.39 -20.90 3.42
N ARG A 40 4.53 -21.24 4.39
CA ARG A 40 3.51 -22.28 4.24
C ARG A 40 2.16 -21.74 4.69
N LEU A 41 1.15 -21.92 3.85
CA LEU A 41 -0.23 -21.59 4.18
C LEU A 41 -0.85 -22.66 5.08
N LEU A 42 -1.27 -22.29 6.29
CA LEU A 42 -1.90 -23.22 7.25
C LEU A 42 -3.42 -23.16 7.24
N ALA A 43 -3.95 -21.93 7.17
CA ALA A 43 -5.37 -21.72 7.38
C ALA A 43 -5.90 -20.45 6.72
N GLY A 44 -7.20 -20.44 6.48
CA GLY A 44 -7.98 -19.26 6.12
C GLY A 44 -9.19 -19.08 7.04
N ALA A 45 -9.67 -17.83 7.14
CA ALA A 45 -10.92 -17.55 7.86
C ALA A 45 -11.75 -16.50 7.14
N ASP A 46 -13.06 -16.73 7.05
CA ASP A 46 -14.04 -15.77 6.55
C ASP A 46 -15.41 -16.04 7.18
N ILE A 47 -16.20 -15.01 7.39
CA ILE A 47 -17.58 -15.17 7.89
C ILE A 47 -18.51 -15.78 6.82
N ASP A 48 -18.23 -15.51 5.53
CA ASP A 48 -18.98 -16.04 4.41
C ASP A 48 -18.65 -17.51 4.14
N PRO A 49 -19.60 -18.45 4.29
CA PRO A 49 -19.37 -19.87 4.01
C PRO A 49 -18.99 -20.13 2.55
N GLU A 50 -19.50 -19.33 1.63
CA GLU A 50 -19.20 -19.47 0.21
C GLU A 50 -17.77 -19.03 -0.11
N ALA A 51 -17.26 -17.99 0.56
CA ALA A 51 -15.84 -17.60 0.46
C ALA A 51 -14.93 -18.73 0.97
N ARG A 52 -15.29 -19.38 2.10
CA ARG A 52 -14.51 -20.51 2.63
C ARG A 52 -14.52 -21.72 1.69
N ARG A 53 -15.69 -22.05 1.08
CA ARG A 53 -15.80 -23.14 0.10
C ARG A 53 -14.91 -22.89 -1.10
N ARG A 54 -15.04 -21.70 -1.75
CA ARG A 54 -14.20 -21.30 -2.89
C ARG A 54 -12.72 -21.32 -2.56
N TYR A 55 -12.37 -20.90 -1.35
CA TYR A 55 -10.97 -20.88 -0.90
C TYR A 55 -10.36 -22.27 -0.86
N LEU A 56 -11.08 -23.25 -0.36
CA LEU A 56 -10.65 -24.66 -0.37
C LEU A 56 -10.52 -25.22 -1.79
N GLU A 57 -11.47 -24.91 -2.66
CA GLU A 57 -11.45 -25.34 -4.07
C GLU A 57 -10.25 -24.73 -4.84
N ASP A 58 -9.96 -23.46 -4.61
CA ASP A 58 -8.89 -22.75 -5.32
C ASP A 58 -7.48 -23.10 -4.80
N TRP A 59 -7.36 -23.38 -3.52
CA TRP A 59 -6.07 -23.41 -2.84
C TRP A 59 -5.78 -24.68 -2.03
N GLY A 60 -6.79 -25.51 -1.75
CA GLY A 60 -6.67 -26.65 -0.86
C GLY A 60 -5.54 -27.61 -1.26
N GLU A 61 -5.49 -27.99 -2.55
CA GLU A 61 -4.43 -28.88 -3.07
C GLU A 61 -3.05 -28.19 -3.16
N ARG A 62 -3.03 -26.88 -3.30
CA ARG A 62 -1.80 -26.08 -3.48
C ARG A 62 -1.14 -25.68 -2.15
N ALA A 63 -1.86 -25.76 -1.04
CA ALA A 63 -1.37 -25.35 0.28
C ALA A 63 -0.31 -26.31 0.85
N GLY A 64 -0.18 -27.51 0.31
CA GLY A 64 0.81 -28.52 0.70
C GLY A 64 0.17 -29.87 1.09
N PRO A 65 0.95 -30.77 1.70
CA PRO A 65 0.50 -32.12 2.00
C PRO A 65 -0.52 -32.21 3.15
N GLU A 66 -0.55 -31.20 4.02
CA GLU A 66 -1.56 -31.13 5.07
C GLU A 66 -2.82 -30.41 4.60
N PRO A 67 -4.03 -30.88 4.97
CA PRO A 67 -5.27 -30.24 4.57
C PRO A 67 -5.34 -28.77 5.03
N LEU A 68 -5.64 -27.87 4.10
CA LEU A 68 -5.88 -26.46 4.39
C LEU A 68 -7.11 -26.33 5.29
N LYS A 69 -6.96 -25.70 6.45
CA LYS A 69 -8.05 -25.50 7.41
C LYS A 69 -8.76 -24.19 7.12
N VAL A 70 -10.09 -24.17 7.27
CA VAL A 70 -10.89 -22.94 7.17
C VAL A 70 -11.76 -22.75 8.40
N PHE A 71 -11.90 -21.50 8.83
CA PHE A 71 -12.59 -21.08 10.05
C PHE A 71 -13.59 -19.98 9.77
N THR A 72 -14.51 -19.73 10.70
CA THR A 72 -15.55 -18.70 10.55
C THR A 72 -15.06 -17.29 10.89
N GLY A 73 -13.91 -17.16 11.57
CA GLY A 73 -13.33 -15.87 11.95
C GLY A 73 -11.95 -16.00 12.59
N ALA A 74 -11.33 -14.86 12.88
CA ALA A 74 -9.99 -14.78 13.44
C ALA A 74 -9.87 -15.48 14.79
N ASP A 75 -10.83 -15.29 15.69
CA ASP A 75 -10.80 -15.87 17.04
C ASP A 75 -10.80 -17.40 16.97
N GLN A 76 -11.67 -17.99 16.13
CA GLN A 76 -11.69 -19.43 15.93
C GLN A 76 -10.39 -19.94 15.29
N LEU A 77 -9.86 -19.22 14.30
CA LEU A 77 -8.58 -19.56 13.67
C LEU A 77 -7.46 -19.57 14.70
N LEU A 78 -7.29 -18.52 15.48
CA LEU A 78 -6.22 -18.37 16.46
C LEU A 78 -6.31 -19.31 17.65
N ALA A 79 -7.52 -19.80 17.96
CA ALA A 79 -7.71 -20.85 18.96
C ALA A 79 -7.17 -22.24 18.50
N HIS A 80 -7.04 -22.47 17.19
CA HIS A 80 -6.64 -23.76 16.63
C HIS A 80 -5.26 -23.75 15.96
N VAL A 81 -4.80 -22.58 15.46
CA VAL A 81 -3.50 -22.43 14.81
C VAL A 81 -2.83 -21.13 15.26
N ARG A 82 -1.51 -21.19 15.42
CA ARG A 82 -0.69 -20.03 15.76
C ARG A 82 0.30 -19.78 14.62
N PRO A 83 -0.06 -18.96 13.64
CA PRO A 83 0.83 -18.66 12.53
C PRO A 83 1.96 -17.71 12.94
N ASP A 84 3.08 -17.75 12.22
CA ASP A 84 4.15 -16.77 12.33
C ASP A 84 3.76 -15.43 11.67
N ILE A 85 2.94 -15.51 10.61
CA ILE A 85 2.41 -14.33 9.89
C ILE A 85 0.90 -14.48 9.73
N LEU A 86 0.14 -13.55 10.28
CA LEU A 86 -1.30 -13.45 10.07
C LEU A 86 -1.61 -12.31 9.09
N VAL A 87 -2.46 -12.58 8.09
CA VAL A 87 -2.96 -11.55 7.19
C VAL A 87 -4.36 -11.14 7.63
N ALA A 88 -4.60 -9.83 7.80
CA ALA A 88 -5.91 -9.23 8.05
C ALA A 88 -6.38 -8.49 6.79
N SER A 89 -7.10 -9.18 5.90
CA SER A 89 -7.64 -8.68 4.63
C SER A 89 -9.17 -8.53 4.65
N THR A 90 -9.69 -8.16 5.78
CA THR A 90 -11.10 -7.85 6.06
C THR A 90 -11.42 -6.36 5.86
N PRO A 91 -12.68 -5.93 5.95
CA PRO A 91 -13.01 -4.52 6.09
C PRO A 91 -12.34 -3.87 7.32
N PRO A 92 -12.00 -2.56 7.24
CA PRO A 92 -11.18 -1.87 8.25
C PRO A 92 -11.80 -1.77 9.65
N GLU A 93 -13.11 -2.02 9.76
CA GLU A 93 -13.83 -2.09 11.04
C GLU A 93 -13.34 -3.25 11.92
N ASN A 94 -12.82 -4.31 11.31
CA ASN A 94 -12.39 -5.54 12.01
C ASN A 94 -10.88 -5.53 12.32
N HIS A 95 -10.10 -4.62 11.75
CA HIS A 95 -8.64 -4.68 11.84
C HIS A 95 -8.13 -4.61 13.27
N LEU A 96 -8.68 -3.71 14.11
CA LEU A 96 -8.26 -3.61 15.50
C LEU A 96 -8.52 -4.90 16.28
N GLN A 97 -9.69 -5.52 16.09
CA GLN A 97 -10.02 -6.79 16.76
C GLN A 97 -9.05 -7.88 16.35
N ILE A 98 -8.81 -8.04 15.03
CA ILE A 98 -7.92 -9.08 14.50
C ILE A 98 -6.48 -8.87 14.98
N VAL A 99 -5.95 -7.65 14.92
CA VAL A 99 -4.59 -7.32 15.38
C VAL A 99 -4.45 -7.52 16.88
N SER A 100 -5.47 -7.17 17.68
CA SER A 100 -5.45 -7.39 19.12
C SER A 100 -5.45 -8.88 19.47
N ALA A 101 -6.33 -9.67 18.84
CA ALA A 101 -6.38 -11.12 19.04
C ALA A 101 -5.07 -11.80 18.61
N ALA A 102 -4.46 -11.36 17.50
CA ALA A 102 -3.15 -11.83 17.07
C ALA A 102 -2.05 -11.55 18.12
N ALA A 103 -2.03 -10.33 18.65
CA ALA A 103 -1.08 -9.94 19.70
C ALA A 103 -1.26 -10.75 20.98
N GLU A 104 -2.50 -11.03 21.39
CA GLU A 104 -2.84 -11.85 22.55
C GLU A 104 -2.45 -13.32 22.33
N ALA A 105 -2.64 -13.85 21.13
CA ALA A 105 -2.22 -15.19 20.74
C ALA A 105 -0.70 -15.31 20.55
N GLY A 106 0.04 -14.20 20.62
CA GLY A 106 1.50 -14.14 20.45
C GLY A 106 1.94 -14.37 19.01
N VAL A 107 1.13 -13.97 18.02
CA VAL A 107 1.55 -13.92 16.61
C VAL A 107 2.55 -12.79 16.44
N PRO A 108 3.76 -13.05 15.92
CA PRO A 108 4.80 -12.02 15.87
C PRO A 108 4.54 -10.95 14.82
N VAL A 109 3.91 -11.29 13.69
CA VAL A 109 3.72 -10.37 12.55
C VAL A 109 2.30 -10.44 12.00
N VAL A 110 1.70 -9.27 11.80
CA VAL A 110 0.41 -9.12 11.09
C VAL A 110 0.59 -8.23 9.87
N ILE A 111 0.20 -8.73 8.69
CA ILE A 111 -0.01 -7.91 7.49
C ILE A 111 -1.46 -7.43 7.52
N CYS A 112 -1.68 -6.14 7.63
CA CYS A 112 -2.98 -5.52 7.74
C CYS A 112 -3.32 -4.75 6.47
N GLU A 113 -4.53 -4.95 5.92
CA GLU A 113 -5.01 -4.19 4.77
C GLU A 113 -5.20 -2.70 5.08
N LYS A 114 -5.13 -1.92 4.01
CA LYS A 114 -5.43 -0.48 4.09
C LYS A 114 -6.96 -0.23 3.97
N PRO A 115 -7.47 0.87 4.54
CA PRO A 115 -6.81 1.72 5.53
C PRO A 115 -6.56 0.99 6.85
N LEU A 116 -5.56 1.41 7.62
CA LEU A 116 -5.13 0.73 8.86
C LEU A 116 -6.29 0.41 9.82
N ALA A 117 -7.31 1.28 9.88
CA ALA A 117 -8.52 1.05 10.67
C ALA A 117 -9.66 1.93 10.15
N HIS A 118 -10.88 1.65 10.61
CA HIS A 118 -12.05 2.49 10.31
C HIS A 118 -11.98 3.87 10.99
N SER A 119 -11.43 3.95 12.19
CA SER A 119 -11.32 5.19 12.96
C SER A 119 -9.86 5.55 13.29
N LEU A 120 -9.61 6.87 13.48
CA LEU A 120 -8.30 7.34 13.95
C LEU A 120 -7.98 6.83 15.36
N ALA A 121 -9.01 6.61 16.20
CA ALA A 121 -8.83 6.05 17.54
C ALA A 121 -8.30 4.62 17.48
N ASP A 122 -8.89 3.79 16.62
CA ASP A 122 -8.48 2.40 16.43
C ASP A 122 -7.10 2.31 15.76
N ALA A 123 -6.82 3.17 14.76
CA ALA A 123 -5.50 3.25 14.17
C ALA A 123 -4.41 3.58 15.20
N ARG A 124 -4.69 4.49 16.16
CA ARG A 124 -3.77 4.77 17.28
C ARG A 124 -3.57 3.59 18.21
N ARG A 125 -4.61 2.76 18.41
CA ARG A 125 -4.51 1.55 19.24
C ARG A 125 -3.65 0.49 18.55
N ILE A 126 -3.87 0.26 17.26
CA ILE A 126 -3.03 -0.65 16.46
C ILE A 126 -1.57 -0.18 16.46
N ALA A 127 -1.33 1.12 16.21
CA ALA A 127 0.01 1.69 16.22
C ALA A 127 0.71 1.52 17.59
N ARG A 128 -0.02 1.61 18.70
CA ARG A 128 0.53 1.34 20.04
C ARG A 128 0.89 -0.14 20.25
N LEU A 129 0.07 -1.07 19.77
CA LEU A 129 0.41 -2.50 19.83
C LEU A 129 1.73 -2.79 19.09
N HIS A 130 1.90 -2.15 17.93
CA HIS A 130 3.13 -2.25 17.15
C HIS A 130 4.34 -1.63 17.87
N THR A 131 4.23 -0.38 18.32
CA THR A 131 5.35 0.36 18.94
C THR A 131 5.75 -0.19 20.31
N ASN A 132 4.83 -0.82 21.02
CA ASN A 132 5.11 -1.49 22.30
C ASN A 132 5.66 -2.92 22.11
N GLY A 133 5.97 -3.35 20.89
CA GLY A 133 6.56 -4.65 20.59
C GLY A 133 5.63 -5.85 20.83
N ARG A 134 4.32 -5.62 20.98
CA ARG A 134 3.35 -6.70 21.19
C ARG A 134 3.11 -7.53 19.94
N VAL A 135 3.16 -6.89 18.79
CA VAL A 135 3.04 -7.48 17.45
C VAL A 135 3.63 -6.51 16.42
N LYS A 136 4.38 -6.98 15.45
CA LYS A 136 4.77 -6.14 14.31
C LYS A 136 3.62 -6.07 13.30
N VAL A 137 3.17 -4.88 12.97
CA VAL A 137 2.08 -4.67 11.99
C VAL A 137 2.64 -4.01 10.75
N LEU A 138 2.56 -4.72 9.62
CA LEU A 138 2.78 -4.16 8.28
C LEU A 138 1.42 -3.69 7.74
N VAL A 139 1.39 -2.53 7.12
CA VAL A 139 0.19 -2.04 6.41
C VAL A 139 0.37 -2.28 4.92
N ASN A 140 -0.62 -2.85 4.25
CA ASN A 140 -0.53 -3.11 2.82
C ASN A 140 -0.60 -1.83 1.98
N HIS A 141 0.41 -0.99 2.12
CA HIS A 141 0.71 0.08 1.17
C HIS A 141 1.66 -0.49 0.09
N GLU A 142 1.12 -1.33 -0.76
CA GLU A 142 1.82 -2.17 -1.73
C GLU A 142 2.86 -1.42 -2.58
N ARG A 143 2.60 -0.14 -2.88
CA ARG A 143 3.47 0.68 -3.73
C ARG A 143 4.85 0.93 -3.13
N ARG A 144 5.00 0.92 -1.80
CA ARG A 144 6.30 0.98 -1.13
C ARG A 144 7.19 -0.22 -1.46
N TYR A 145 6.56 -1.34 -1.82
CA TYR A 145 7.23 -2.60 -2.14
C TYR A 145 7.45 -2.79 -3.63
N SER A 146 6.85 -1.95 -4.46
CA SER A 146 6.96 -2.01 -5.91
C SER A 146 8.32 -1.49 -6.38
N ALA A 147 8.96 -2.23 -7.28
CA ALA A 147 10.33 -1.94 -7.73
C ALA A 147 10.47 -0.57 -8.41
N ASP A 148 9.43 -0.11 -9.14
CA ASP A 148 9.39 1.19 -9.79
C ASP A 148 9.42 2.35 -8.78
N TYR A 149 8.59 2.29 -7.74
CA TYR A 149 8.59 3.30 -6.68
C TYR A 149 9.86 3.25 -5.81
N ARG A 150 10.42 2.06 -5.61
CA ARG A 150 11.72 1.90 -4.92
C ARG A 150 12.85 2.53 -5.72
N ALA A 151 12.88 2.35 -7.03
CA ALA A 151 13.88 2.98 -7.89
C ALA A 151 13.76 4.52 -7.87
N VAL A 152 12.54 5.07 -7.87
CA VAL A 152 12.34 6.52 -7.70
C VAL A 152 12.82 6.97 -6.32
N ARG A 153 12.58 6.18 -5.27
CA ARG A 153 13.06 6.48 -3.93
C ARG A 153 14.59 6.51 -3.87
N GLU A 154 15.27 5.55 -4.48
CA GLU A 154 16.74 5.51 -4.60
C GLU A 154 17.28 6.72 -5.37
N LEU A 155 16.57 7.16 -6.42
CA LEU A 155 16.94 8.39 -7.14
C LEU A 155 16.86 9.61 -6.21
N VAL A 156 15.78 9.75 -5.43
CA VAL A 156 15.65 10.84 -4.43
C VAL A 156 16.82 10.80 -3.44
N ASP A 157 17.12 9.61 -2.90
CA ASP A 157 18.16 9.42 -1.89
C ASP A 157 19.57 9.65 -2.44
N SER A 158 19.80 9.33 -3.71
CA SER A 158 21.12 9.54 -4.37
C SER A 158 21.45 10.99 -4.63
N GLY A 159 20.45 11.87 -4.67
CA GLY A 159 20.62 13.27 -5.06
C GLY A 159 21.06 13.49 -6.52
N ARG A 160 20.98 12.46 -7.38
CA ARG A 160 21.42 12.52 -8.80
C ARG A 160 20.81 13.70 -9.57
N TYR A 161 19.54 14.01 -9.31
CA TYR A 161 18.85 15.13 -9.95
C TYR A 161 18.86 16.42 -9.11
N GLY A 162 19.67 16.48 -8.06
CA GLY A 162 19.68 17.59 -7.12
C GLY A 162 18.52 17.49 -6.12
N ARG A 163 18.19 18.59 -5.49
CA ARG A 163 17.15 18.68 -4.47
C ARG A 163 15.75 18.50 -5.09
N LEU A 164 14.87 17.76 -4.40
CA LEU A 164 13.45 17.66 -4.75
C LEU A 164 12.74 18.99 -4.45
N ILE A 165 12.11 19.57 -5.44
CA ILE A 165 11.51 20.92 -5.39
C ILE A 165 10.01 20.84 -5.12
N SER A 166 9.28 19.91 -5.79
CA SER A 166 7.83 19.76 -5.63
C SER A 166 7.37 18.36 -6.01
N VAL A 167 6.19 17.99 -5.52
CA VAL A 167 5.52 16.73 -5.86
C VAL A 167 4.08 17.00 -6.29
N ASN A 168 3.69 16.40 -7.42
CA ASN A 168 2.31 16.40 -7.90
C ASN A 168 1.77 14.96 -7.90
N GLY A 169 0.65 14.72 -7.22
CA GLY A 169 -0.08 13.47 -7.24
C GLY A 169 -1.35 13.61 -8.07
N THR A 170 -1.63 12.65 -8.95
CA THR A 170 -2.85 12.63 -9.77
C THR A 170 -3.59 11.32 -9.53
N LEU A 171 -4.87 11.44 -9.16
CA LEU A 171 -5.74 10.30 -8.93
C LEU A 171 -7.08 10.51 -9.64
N TYR A 172 -7.30 9.76 -10.72
CA TYR A 172 -8.59 9.71 -11.40
C TYR A 172 -9.19 8.32 -11.29
N PHE A 173 -10.47 8.28 -10.99
CA PHE A 173 -11.20 7.04 -10.90
C PHE A 173 -12.33 7.03 -11.95
N GLY A 174 -12.33 6.02 -12.81
CA GLY A 174 -13.23 5.93 -13.98
C GLY A 174 -14.72 5.73 -13.65
N LYS A 175 -15.07 5.57 -12.36
CA LYS A 175 -16.46 5.39 -11.94
C LYS A 175 -17.01 6.66 -11.32
N SER A 176 -18.33 6.84 -11.41
CA SER A 176 -19.01 7.91 -10.69
C SER A 176 -18.94 7.67 -9.18
N ALA A 177 -18.02 8.38 -8.53
CA ALA A 177 -17.80 8.36 -7.09
C ALA A 177 -17.50 9.78 -6.61
N ALA A 178 -17.91 10.14 -5.40
CA ALA A 178 -17.50 11.42 -4.82
C ALA A 178 -15.98 11.46 -4.64
N HIS A 179 -15.35 12.62 -4.85
CA HIS A 179 -13.90 12.79 -4.71
C HIS A 179 -13.39 12.30 -3.35
N ARG A 180 -14.20 12.51 -2.30
CA ARG A 180 -13.92 11.97 -0.97
C ARG A 180 -13.79 10.44 -0.98
N ASP A 181 -14.65 9.74 -1.69
CA ASP A 181 -14.67 8.27 -1.69
C ASP A 181 -13.50 7.74 -2.52
N VAL A 182 -13.12 8.42 -3.61
CA VAL A 182 -11.90 8.15 -4.38
C VAL A 182 -10.66 8.29 -3.49
N LEU A 183 -10.58 9.36 -2.68
CA LEU A 183 -9.48 9.56 -1.74
C LEU A 183 -9.45 8.53 -0.61
N LEU A 184 -10.61 8.10 -0.10
CA LEU A 184 -10.69 7.08 0.93
C LEU A 184 -10.29 5.70 0.41
N HIS A 185 -10.55 5.42 -0.87
CA HIS A 185 -10.23 4.12 -1.48
C HIS A 185 -8.77 4.05 -1.95
N ASP A 186 -8.38 4.87 -2.94
CA ASP A 186 -7.05 4.83 -3.56
C ASP A 186 -6.12 5.96 -3.11
N GLY A 187 -6.68 7.07 -2.62
CA GLY A 187 -5.90 8.20 -2.14
C GLY A 187 -5.07 7.88 -0.90
N THR A 188 -5.43 6.85 -0.14
CA THR A 188 -4.58 6.34 0.96
C THR A 188 -3.24 5.87 0.43
N HIS A 189 -3.21 5.16 -0.70
CA HIS A 189 -1.98 4.75 -1.38
C HIS A 189 -1.20 5.96 -1.91
N LEU A 190 -1.89 6.98 -2.45
CA LEU A 190 -1.24 8.17 -3.01
C LEU A 190 -0.53 8.99 -1.92
N VAL A 191 -1.21 9.22 -0.81
CA VAL A 191 -0.62 9.95 0.33
C VAL A 191 0.54 9.17 0.94
N ASP A 192 0.37 7.87 1.08
CA ASP A 192 1.41 7.00 1.62
C ASP A 192 2.67 7.00 0.75
N ILE A 193 2.50 6.86 -0.57
CA ILE A 193 3.66 6.82 -1.46
C ILE A 193 4.36 8.18 -1.57
N ILE A 194 3.62 9.31 -1.47
CA ILE A 194 4.23 10.64 -1.34
C ILE A 194 5.06 10.73 -0.06
N ASN A 195 4.53 10.27 1.08
CA ASN A 195 5.28 10.23 2.33
C ASN A 195 6.55 9.38 2.20
N PHE A 196 6.44 8.22 1.58
CA PHE A 196 7.55 7.32 1.35
C PHE A 196 8.63 7.96 0.46
N LEU A 197 8.26 8.52 -0.68
CA LEU A 197 9.20 9.10 -1.63
C LEU A 197 9.89 10.36 -1.10
N THR A 198 9.19 11.19 -0.32
CA THR A 198 9.73 12.44 0.22
C THR A 198 10.45 12.27 1.56
N ARG A 199 10.31 11.15 2.28
CA ARG A 199 10.70 10.91 3.69
C ARG A 199 10.00 11.83 4.69
N HIS A 200 8.96 12.52 4.28
CA HIS A 200 8.23 13.47 5.13
C HIS A 200 6.73 13.18 5.08
N THR A 201 6.08 13.41 6.20
CA THR A 201 4.61 13.30 6.26
C THR A 201 3.95 14.44 5.51
N CYS A 202 3.08 14.11 4.56
CA CYS A 202 2.28 15.08 3.84
C CYS A 202 1.25 15.72 4.78
N ARG A 203 1.21 17.06 4.78
CA ARG A 203 0.32 17.89 5.59
C ARG A 203 -0.51 18.78 4.70
N LEU A 204 -1.84 18.67 4.79
CA LEU A 204 -2.75 19.52 4.05
C LEU A 204 -2.76 20.95 4.58
N ARG A 205 -2.86 21.92 3.67
CA ARG A 205 -2.93 23.35 3.96
C ARG A 205 -4.22 23.98 3.41
N ARG A 206 -4.64 23.62 2.21
CA ARG A 206 -5.79 24.19 1.52
C ARG A 206 -6.38 23.19 0.54
N GLY A 207 -7.67 23.31 0.24
CA GLY A 207 -8.36 22.60 -0.81
C GLY A 207 -9.08 23.56 -1.76
N PHE A 208 -9.31 23.12 -3.00
CA PHE A 208 -10.14 23.80 -3.99
C PHE A 208 -11.04 22.76 -4.68
N GLY A 209 -12.27 23.14 -4.98
CA GLY A 209 -13.30 22.22 -5.52
C GLY A 209 -14.16 21.64 -4.42
N SER A 210 -14.87 20.55 -4.70
CA SER A 210 -15.78 19.90 -3.76
C SER A 210 -15.46 18.43 -3.56
N MET A 211 -15.28 18.00 -2.32
CA MET A 211 -15.11 16.57 -1.99
C MET A 211 -16.38 15.74 -2.16
N ARG A 212 -17.54 16.39 -2.26
CA ARG A 212 -18.84 15.72 -2.51
C ARG A 212 -19.17 15.60 -4.00
N ALA A 213 -18.48 16.36 -4.84
CA ALA A 213 -18.70 16.31 -6.29
C ALA A 213 -18.27 14.93 -6.83
N LYS A 214 -18.97 14.51 -7.89
CA LYS A 214 -18.70 13.29 -8.65
C LYS A 214 -18.15 13.59 -10.04
N THR A 215 -18.13 14.87 -10.41
CA THR A 215 -17.69 15.40 -11.70
C THR A 215 -16.56 16.41 -11.49
N SER A 216 -15.81 16.72 -12.55
CA SER A 216 -14.67 17.64 -12.49
C SER A 216 -13.48 17.13 -11.65
N SER A 217 -12.70 18.03 -11.10
CA SER A 217 -11.56 17.73 -10.23
C SER A 217 -11.63 18.56 -8.95
N ALA A 218 -11.04 18.01 -7.89
CA ALA A 218 -10.71 18.74 -6.67
C ALA A 218 -9.19 18.74 -6.48
N TYR A 219 -8.67 19.82 -5.94
CA TYR A 219 -7.24 20.03 -5.72
C TYR A 219 -6.95 20.20 -4.24
N LEU A 220 -5.93 19.50 -3.77
CA LEU A 220 -5.43 19.59 -2.41
C LEU A 220 -4.01 20.15 -2.46
N PHE A 221 -3.75 21.15 -1.66
CA PHE A 221 -2.44 21.79 -1.53
C PHE A 221 -1.89 21.53 -0.15
N GLY A 222 -0.63 21.12 -0.10
CA GLY A 222 0.03 20.78 1.15
C GLY A 222 1.54 20.87 1.07
N THR A 223 2.19 20.32 2.08
CA THR A 223 3.65 20.17 2.12
C THR A 223 4.02 18.82 2.69
N ALA A 224 5.16 18.28 2.25
CA ALA A 224 5.86 17.16 2.86
C ALA A 224 7.24 17.66 3.34
N GLY A 225 7.37 17.93 4.65
CA GLY A 225 8.41 18.82 5.13
C GLY A 225 8.26 20.21 4.50
N ASP A 226 9.32 20.70 3.87
CA ASP A 226 9.32 21.99 3.14
C ASP A 226 8.97 21.82 1.63
N ILE A 227 8.75 20.60 1.17
CA ILE A 227 8.45 20.30 -0.23
C ILE A 227 6.97 20.57 -0.51
N PRO A 228 6.62 21.50 -1.42
CA PRO A 228 5.23 21.69 -1.86
C PRO A 228 4.64 20.42 -2.48
N VAL A 229 3.39 20.12 -2.11
CA VAL A 229 2.64 18.98 -2.64
C VAL A 229 1.31 19.45 -3.18
N ILE A 230 0.98 19.03 -4.41
CA ILE A 230 -0.33 19.21 -5.01
C ILE A 230 -0.91 17.82 -5.27
N ILE A 231 -2.17 17.60 -4.91
CA ILE A 231 -2.90 16.38 -5.24
C ILE A 231 -4.15 16.77 -6.03
N GLU A 232 -4.27 16.27 -7.25
CA GLU A 232 -5.50 16.35 -8.03
C GLU A 232 -6.29 15.06 -7.89
N VAL A 233 -7.57 15.19 -7.56
CA VAL A 233 -8.52 14.08 -7.50
C VAL A 233 -9.67 14.32 -8.45
N GLY A 234 -9.95 13.35 -9.30
CA GLY A 234 -11.06 13.41 -10.25
C GLY A 234 -11.87 12.12 -10.30
N ALA A 235 -13.12 12.24 -10.72
CA ALA A 235 -14.04 11.14 -10.99
C ALA A 235 -14.76 11.34 -12.33
N GLU A 236 -15.57 10.35 -12.75
CA GLU A 236 -16.30 10.36 -14.03
C GLU A 236 -15.41 10.51 -15.27
N ARG A 237 -14.23 9.90 -15.23
CA ARG A 237 -13.39 9.77 -16.40
C ARG A 237 -13.54 8.36 -16.97
N ASP A 238 -13.33 8.19 -18.27
CA ASP A 238 -13.36 6.88 -18.94
C ASP A 238 -12.08 6.04 -18.68
N HIS A 239 -11.14 6.60 -17.94
CA HIS A 239 -9.85 6.02 -17.61
C HIS A 239 -9.51 6.17 -16.12
N LEU A 240 -8.61 5.31 -15.64
CA LEU A 240 -8.03 5.37 -14.32
C LEU A 240 -6.62 5.95 -14.42
N VAL A 241 -6.31 6.90 -13.55
CA VAL A 241 -4.95 7.43 -13.39
C VAL A 241 -4.55 7.34 -11.92
N PHE A 242 -3.36 6.85 -11.69
CA PHE A 242 -2.65 6.95 -10.42
C PHE A 242 -1.20 7.26 -10.74
N GLU A 243 -0.80 8.50 -10.53
CA GLU A 243 0.52 9.00 -10.89
C GLU A 243 1.09 9.91 -9.81
N VAL A 244 2.40 9.87 -9.65
CA VAL A 244 3.18 10.84 -8.86
C VAL A 244 4.27 11.39 -9.76
N GLU A 245 4.33 12.72 -9.86
CA GLU A 245 5.39 13.43 -10.53
C GLU A 245 6.26 14.17 -9.51
N LEU A 246 7.56 13.94 -9.55
CA LEU A 246 8.57 14.58 -8.73
C LEU A 246 9.41 15.53 -9.60
N SER A 247 9.45 16.80 -9.22
CA SER A 247 10.25 17.83 -9.88
C SER A 247 11.49 18.14 -9.04
N PHE A 248 12.66 18.05 -9.66
CA PHE A 248 13.96 18.28 -9.05
C PHE A 248 14.65 19.50 -9.66
N GLU A 249 15.74 19.96 -9.07
CA GLU A 249 16.58 21.03 -9.62
C GLU A 249 17.08 20.72 -11.03
N LYS A 250 17.39 19.44 -11.32
CA LYS A 250 18.04 19.01 -12.56
C LYS A 250 17.29 17.91 -13.29
N GLY A 251 16.04 17.65 -12.95
CA GLY A 251 15.28 16.57 -13.58
C GLY A 251 13.85 16.50 -13.13
N ARG A 252 13.15 15.54 -13.70
CA ARG A 252 11.76 15.21 -13.37
C ARG A 252 11.55 13.71 -13.49
N VAL A 253 10.75 13.15 -12.61
CA VAL A 253 10.32 11.76 -12.70
C VAL A 253 8.82 11.68 -12.58
N LYS A 254 8.21 10.85 -13.41
CA LYS A 254 6.80 10.46 -13.29
C LYS A 254 6.72 8.95 -13.11
N VAL A 255 6.03 8.50 -12.06
CA VAL A 255 5.80 7.09 -11.76
C VAL A 255 4.32 6.85 -11.45
N GLY A 256 3.77 5.74 -11.94
CA GLY A 256 2.35 5.43 -11.72
C GLY A 256 1.91 4.17 -12.45
N ASN A 257 0.59 4.00 -12.57
CA ASN A 257 0.03 2.85 -13.29
C ASN A 257 0.39 2.91 -14.77
N GLY A 258 1.34 2.05 -15.18
CA GLY A 258 1.78 1.97 -16.57
C GLY A 258 2.72 3.10 -17.03
N VAL A 259 3.22 3.91 -16.10
CA VAL A 259 4.17 4.99 -16.43
C VAL A 259 5.39 4.95 -15.50
N LEU A 260 6.58 4.98 -16.11
CA LEU A 260 7.84 5.27 -15.46
C LEU A 260 8.69 6.09 -16.44
N ARG A 261 8.78 7.40 -16.19
CA ARG A 261 9.48 8.34 -17.08
C ARG A 261 10.49 9.13 -16.28
N TYR A 262 11.69 9.20 -16.80
CA TYR A 262 12.80 9.98 -16.28
C TYR A 262 13.18 11.05 -17.29
N GLU A 263 13.45 12.26 -16.81
CA GLU A 263 13.89 13.38 -17.62
C GLU A 263 14.98 14.14 -16.86
N VAL A 264 16.05 14.49 -17.57
CA VAL A 264 17.19 15.20 -17.00
C VAL A 264 17.44 16.51 -17.73
N SER A 265 17.92 17.51 -17.01
CA SER A 265 18.28 18.80 -17.58
C SER A 265 19.51 18.66 -18.50
N GLY A 266 19.36 19.06 -19.74
CA GLY A 266 20.42 19.11 -20.76
C GLY A 266 20.39 20.43 -21.54
N GLU A 267 21.34 20.63 -22.49
CA GLU A 267 21.29 21.77 -23.40
C GLU A 267 19.99 21.75 -24.20
N SER A 268 19.36 22.91 -24.31
CA SER A 268 18.08 23.01 -25.02
C SER A 268 18.28 22.80 -26.53
N PRO A 269 17.54 21.89 -27.15
CA PRO A 269 17.52 21.78 -28.61
C PRO A 269 16.66 22.85 -29.29
N TYR A 270 16.05 23.76 -28.53
CA TYR A 270 15.09 24.74 -29.04
C TYR A 270 15.58 26.18 -28.90
N TYR A 271 16.43 26.46 -27.88
CA TYR A 271 16.85 27.83 -27.55
C TYR A 271 18.33 27.86 -27.11
N GLU A 272 19.08 28.78 -27.66
CA GLU A 272 20.46 29.03 -27.24
C GLU A 272 20.50 29.54 -25.78
N ASN A 273 21.54 29.09 -25.04
CA ASN A 273 21.78 29.48 -23.65
C ASN A 273 20.68 29.06 -22.63
N TYR A 274 19.76 28.20 -23.02
CA TYR A 274 18.76 27.61 -22.13
C TYR A 274 19.01 26.11 -21.95
N ARG A 275 18.41 25.56 -20.90
CA ARG A 275 18.37 24.12 -20.65
C ARG A 275 16.93 23.61 -20.77
N SER A 276 16.77 22.39 -21.24
CA SER A 276 15.49 21.70 -21.35
C SER A 276 15.54 20.36 -20.62
N LEU A 277 14.38 19.84 -20.24
CA LEU A 277 14.25 18.47 -19.80
C LEU A 277 14.30 17.55 -21.01
N LEU A 278 15.29 16.68 -21.04
CA LEU A 278 15.50 15.67 -22.07
C LEU A 278 15.22 14.29 -21.49
N PRO A 279 14.76 13.32 -22.31
CA PRO A 279 14.58 11.95 -21.84
C PRO A 279 15.85 11.40 -21.18
N ASP A 280 15.69 10.73 -20.05
CA ASP A 280 16.72 9.93 -19.39
C ASP A 280 16.22 8.49 -19.25
N GLU A 281 17.13 7.54 -19.24
CA GLU A 281 16.76 6.13 -19.17
C GLU A 281 16.32 5.75 -17.75
N PRO A 282 15.06 5.28 -17.57
CA PRO A 282 14.66 4.69 -16.30
C PRO A 282 15.33 3.34 -16.10
N PRO A 283 15.47 2.86 -14.86
CA PRO A 283 15.93 1.51 -14.61
C PRO A 283 15.00 0.49 -15.25
N ARG A 284 15.58 -0.57 -15.82
CA ARG A 284 14.78 -1.67 -16.38
C ARG A 284 14.12 -2.46 -15.26
N ILE A 285 12.80 -2.45 -15.22
CA ILE A 285 11.99 -3.16 -14.25
C ILE A 285 11.18 -4.21 -14.99
N GLU A 286 11.53 -5.47 -14.80
CA GLU A 286 10.83 -6.59 -15.42
C GLU A 286 9.55 -6.96 -14.67
N ARG A 287 9.58 -6.82 -13.34
CA ARG A 287 8.44 -7.10 -12.44
C ARG A 287 8.43 -6.09 -11.30
N THR A 288 7.25 -5.64 -10.94
CA THR A 288 7.08 -4.72 -9.81
C THR A 288 7.22 -5.44 -8.47
N GLY A 289 6.77 -6.70 -8.39
CA GLY A 289 6.98 -7.59 -7.25
C GLY A 289 6.27 -7.16 -5.96
N TYR A 290 5.32 -6.25 -6.01
CA TYR A 290 4.78 -5.57 -4.84
C TYR A 290 4.26 -6.51 -3.75
N PHE A 291 3.48 -7.58 -4.06
CA PHE A 291 3.03 -8.55 -3.05
C PHE A 291 4.14 -9.48 -2.57
N SER A 292 5.02 -9.93 -3.46
CA SER A 292 6.17 -10.76 -3.08
C SER A 292 7.10 -10.04 -2.12
N ASN A 293 7.50 -8.81 -2.47
CA ASN A 293 8.41 -8.00 -1.66
C ASN A 293 7.80 -7.61 -0.29
N MET A 294 6.46 -7.42 -0.23
CA MET A 294 5.76 -7.18 1.03
C MET A 294 5.83 -8.41 1.94
N LEU A 295 5.61 -9.60 1.37
CA LEU A 295 5.72 -10.84 2.16
C LEU A 295 7.16 -11.09 2.61
N GLU A 296 8.15 -10.80 1.78
CA GLU A 296 9.57 -10.88 2.15
C GLU A 296 9.90 -9.95 3.33
N ASP A 297 9.35 -8.73 3.33
CA ASP A 297 9.48 -7.79 4.45
C ASP A 297 8.85 -8.37 5.74
N ALA A 298 7.68 -9.03 5.63
CA ALA A 298 7.06 -9.71 6.76
C ALA A 298 7.88 -10.91 7.26
N VAL A 299 8.42 -11.72 6.36
CA VAL A 299 9.34 -12.82 6.68
C VAL A 299 10.57 -12.30 7.43
N ARG A 300 11.13 -11.20 6.95
CA ARG A 300 12.25 -10.55 7.61
C ARG A 300 11.89 -10.04 9.00
N CYS A 301 10.70 -9.46 9.17
CA CYS A 301 10.19 -9.04 10.49
C CYS A 301 10.09 -10.17 11.50
N VAL A 302 9.78 -11.40 11.06
CA VAL A 302 9.77 -12.58 11.93
C VAL A 302 11.18 -13.02 12.28
N ARG A 303 12.08 -13.07 11.30
CA ARG A 303 13.46 -13.60 11.45
C ARG A 303 14.39 -12.67 12.23
N GLU A 304 14.16 -11.36 12.10
CA GLU A 304 15.00 -10.31 12.69
C GLU A 304 14.16 -9.51 13.72
N PRO A 305 14.26 -9.80 15.03
CA PRO A 305 13.43 -9.12 16.04
C PRO A 305 13.55 -7.60 16.05
N GLU A 306 14.73 -7.05 15.79
CA GLU A 306 14.98 -5.59 15.77
C GLU A 306 14.61 -4.92 14.43
N TYR A 307 14.34 -5.70 13.39
CA TYR A 307 13.96 -5.15 12.09
C TYR A 307 12.55 -4.58 12.13
N MET A 308 12.38 -3.37 11.62
CA MET A 308 11.09 -2.69 11.49
C MET A 308 10.60 -2.73 10.03
N PRO A 309 9.31 -2.96 9.80
CA PRO A 309 8.78 -3.08 8.45
C PRO A 309 8.88 -1.76 7.66
N VAL A 310 9.05 -1.87 6.36
CA VAL A 310 9.09 -0.73 5.42
C VAL A 310 7.78 0.08 5.43
N SER A 311 6.65 -0.59 5.69
CA SER A 311 5.33 0.05 5.83
C SER A 311 4.71 -0.40 7.15
N GLY A 312 5.02 0.30 8.23
CA GLY A 312 4.53 -0.05 9.55
C GLY A 312 3.19 0.61 9.93
N ALA A 313 2.60 0.18 11.05
CA ALA A 313 1.39 0.81 11.59
C ALA A 313 1.54 2.33 11.85
N PRO A 314 2.70 2.88 12.26
CA PRO A 314 2.90 4.33 12.33
C PRO A 314 2.68 5.05 10.99
N ASP A 315 3.11 4.46 9.87
CA ASP A 315 2.89 5.02 8.53
C ASP A 315 1.40 5.05 8.18
N GLY A 316 0.70 3.94 8.40
CA GLY A 316 -0.75 3.86 8.23
C GLY A 316 -1.51 4.87 9.10
N LEU A 317 -1.02 5.13 10.33
CA LEU A 317 -1.58 6.15 11.20
C LEU A 317 -1.40 7.57 10.63
N GLU A 318 -0.25 7.90 10.03
CA GLU A 318 -0.04 9.20 9.38
C GLU A 318 -0.99 9.40 8.17
N VAL A 319 -1.20 8.35 7.37
CA VAL A 319 -2.21 8.38 6.29
C VAL A 319 -3.61 8.64 6.85
N MET A 320 -4.00 7.97 7.94
CA MET A 320 -5.30 8.19 8.59
C MET A 320 -5.45 9.62 9.15
N LYS A 321 -4.38 10.23 9.66
CA LYS A 321 -4.38 11.63 10.08
C LYS A 321 -4.60 12.58 8.91
N PHE A 322 -3.96 12.32 7.76
CA PHE A 322 -4.18 13.09 6.53
C PHE A 322 -5.65 13.02 6.10
N ILE A 323 -6.20 11.81 5.98
CA ILE A 323 -7.61 11.61 5.61
C ILE A 323 -8.56 12.32 6.60
N ARG A 324 -8.26 12.30 7.88
CA ARG A 324 -9.04 13.02 8.88
C ARG A 324 -9.02 14.53 8.66
N SER A 325 -7.87 15.09 8.25
CA SER A 325 -7.70 16.53 8.04
C SER A 325 -8.53 17.06 6.86
N LEU A 326 -8.93 16.21 5.90
CA LEU A 326 -9.84 16.58 4.81
C LEU A 326 -11.17 17.15 5.31
N ARG A 327 -11.67 16.67 6.46
CA ARG A 327 -12.94 17.13 7.04
C ARG A 327 -12.90 18.59 7.50
N ALA A 328 -11.73 19.14 7.70
CA ALA A 328 -11.56 20.53 8.13
C ALA A 328 -11.46 21.51 6.96
N LEU A 329 -11.29 21.01 5.73
CA LEU A 329 -11.09 21.83 4.54
C LEU A 329 -12.34 21.92 3.62
N PHE A 330 -13.34 21.05 3.84
CA PHE A 330 -14.52 20.94 2.98
C PHE A 330 -15.81 20.77 3.80
#